data_3413bd86f9abfe791e05ca5b9e3ca7bc
#
_entry.id   3413bd86f9abfe791e05ca5b9e3ca7bc
#
_cell.length_a   1.000
_cell.length_b   1.000
_cell.length_c   1.000
_cell.angle_alpha   90.00
_cell.angle_beta   90.00
_cell.angle_gamma   90.00
#
_symmetry.space_group_name_H-M   'P 1'
#
loop_
_entity.id
_entity.type
_entity.pdbx_description
1 polymer ?
#
loop_
_entity_poly.entity_id
_entity_poly.type
_entity_poly.pdbx_seq_one_letter_code
_entity_poly.pdbx_strand_id
1 'polypeptide(L)'
;MFPSDVKLQRRHLVLATAATCVLPARAATDEYGGDHYRSAQWPEMVKEFLGAKSRVEFDPRVQVKGPTMAENPMVVPITVSAPDLADIQQIVVLVDRNPIRKVLEFEPLDGTRAAISFRFKLEQASAVRAAARTRDGVWHVGGTWVESSGGGCTVAGVTRQDGSWSQTLGQVSGRFFGDAVEAPGARLRVRVMHPMDTGLVGGIPAFYLRRMAVTDGGGVELLRLSTYEPISENPVFSFDFKGRPPGPF
;
A
#
# COMPACT_ATOMS: atom_id res chain seq x y z
N MET A 1 17.94 89.79 46.23
CA MET A 1 17.56 89.11 47.44
C MET A 1 16.81 87.85 47.07
N PHE A 2 17.51 86.78 47.17
CA PHE A 2 16.97 85.40 46.83
C PHE A 2 16.33 84.87 48.13
N PRO A 3 15.42 83.88 48.08
CA PRO A 3 15.73 82.51 47.75
C PRO A 3 14.66 81.74 47.03
N SER A 4 15.18 80.69 46.36
CA SER A 4 14.50 79.63 45.67
C SER A 4 14.52 78.38 46.53
N ASP A 5 13.38 77.74 46.69
CA ASP A 5 13.31 76.35 47.14
C ASP A 5 12.58 75.53 46.12
N VAL A 6 13.35 74.70 45.43
CA VAL A 6 12.82 73.70 44.48
C VAL A 6 12.70 72.38 45.25
N LYS A 7 11.48 71.94 45.54
CA LYS A 7 11.20 70.59 46.07
C LYS A 7 11.17 69.56 44.90
N LEU A 8 12.14 68.65 44.94
CA LEU A 8 12.17 67.45 44.06
C LEU A 8 11.14 66.48 44.59
N GLN A 9 10.07 66.24 43.81
CA GLN A 9 9.13 65.11 43.98
C GLN A 9 9.71 63.84 43.41
N ARG A 10 9.98 62.84 44.26
CA ARG A 10 10.30 61.47 43.85
C ARG A 10 9.06 60.83 43.24
N ARG A 11 9.04 60.63 41.93
CA ARG A 11 8.06 59.77 41.24
C ARG A 11 8.47 58.30 41.44
N HIS A 12 7.69 57.56 42.17
CA HIS A 12 7.81 56.10 42.24
C HIS A 12 7.37 55.50 40.92
N LEU A 13 8.33 54.92 40.18
CA LEU A 13 8.06 54.14 38.98
C LEU A 13 7.61 52.74 39.40
N VAL A 14 6.31 52.45 39.29
CA VAL A 14 5.77 51.11 39.50
C VAL A 14 5.98 50.30 38.22
N LEU A 15 6.98 49.42 38.20
CA LEU A 15 7.12 48.40 37.14
C LEU A 15 6.03 47.34 37.29
N ALA A 16 5.01 47.40 36.47
CA ALA A 16 4.05 46.32 36.33
C ALA A 16 4.68 45.20 35.50
N THR A 17 5.10 44.13 36.13
CA THR A 17 5.49 42.86 35.46
C THR A 17 4.25 42.20 34.93
N ALA A 18 4.03 42.28 33.60
CA ALA A 18 3.02 41.51 32.92
C ALA A 18 3.49 40.04 32.86
N ALA A 19 2.90 39.18 33.65
CA ALA A 19 3.06 37.74 33.59
C ALA A 19 2.34 37.25 32.29
N THR A 20 3.09 37.00 31.24
CA THR A 20 2.58 36.33 30.03
C THR A 20 2.33 34.85 30.37
N CYS A 21 1.07 34.49 30.62
CA CYS A 21 0.63 33.12 30.66
C CYS A 21 0.83 32.51 29.27
N VAL A 22 1.93 31.78 29.06
CA VAL A 22 2.10 30.90 27.91
C VAL A 22 1.16 29.72 28.14
N LEU A 23 -0.02 29.80 27.55
CA LEU A 23 -0.90 28.63 27.45
C LEU A 23 -0.16 27.59 26.58
N PRO A 24 -0.06 26.31 27.02
CA PRO A 24 0.51 25.29 26.18
C PRO A 24 -0.35 25.20 24.91
N ALA A 25 0.28 25.44 23.76
CA ALA A 25 -0.35 25.21 22.48
C ALA A 25 -0.78 23.73 22.46
N ARG A 26 -2.08 23.51 22.58
CA ARG A 26 -2.66 22.18 22.39
C ARG A 26 -2.32 21.78 20.97
N ALA A 27 -1.42 20.80 20.80
CA ALA A 27 -1.14 20.24 19.50
C ALA A 27 -2.49 19.89 18.87
N ALA A 28 -2.80 20.50 17.73
CA ALA A 28 -4.00 20.15 16.98
C ALA A 28 -3.95 18.63 16.79
N THR A 29 -4.96 17.93 17.26
CA THR A 29 -5.09 16.49 16.99
C THR A 29 -5.12 16.35 15.48
N ASP A 30 -4.11 15.69 14.93
CA ASP A 30 -4.06 15.40 13.50
C ASP A 30 -5.26 14.51 13.18
N GLU A 31 -6.27 15.12 12.57
CA GLU A 31 -7.56 14.48 12.22
C GLU A 31 -7.36 13.23 11.34
N TYR A 32 -6.24 13.16 10.62
CA TYR A 32 -5.93 12.07 9.69
C TYR A 32 -4.84 11.12 10.22
N GLY A 33 -4.40 11.26 11.48
CA GLY A 33 -3.43 10.35 12.10
C GLY A 33 -2.09 10.27 11.37
N GLY A 34 -1.60 11.40 10.82
CA GLY A 34 -0.36 11.47 10.04
C GLY A 34 -0.52 11.08 8.56
N ASP A 35 -1.74 10.83 8.09
CA ASP A 35 -1.97 10.45 6.69
C ASP A 35 -1.61 11.57 5.72
N HIS A 36 -0.56 11.36 4.94
CA HIS A 36 -0.10 12.30 3.91
C HIS A 36 -1.18 12.65 2.87
N TYR A 37 -2.06 11.70 2.55
CA TYR A 37 -3.15 11.88 1.58
C TYR A 37 -4.41 12.49 2.20
N ARG A 38 -4.45 12.65 3.52
CA ARG A 38 -5.58 13.21 4.28
C ARG A 38 -6.92 12.57 3.90
N SER A 39 -6.91 11.25 3.76
CA SER A 39 -8.06 10.46 3.32
C SER A 39 -9.04 10.23 4.46
N ALA A 40 -10.28 10.70 4.31
CA ALA A 40 -11.35 10.45 5.28
C ALA A 40 -11.68 8.95 5.43
N GLN A 41 -11.34 8.11 4.44
CA GLN A 41 -11.56 6.67 4.49
C GLN A 41 -10.48 5.93 5.29
N TRP A 42 -9.29 6.54 5.48
CA TRP A 42 -8.15 5.85 6.08
C TRP A 42 -8.39 5.30 7.48
N PRO A 43 -8.99 6.04 8.44
CA PRO A 43 -9.27 5.51 9.78
C PRO A 43 -10.16 4.27 9.77
N GLU A 44 -11.16 4.24 8.89
CA GLU A 44 -12.05 3.08 8.71
C GLU A 44 -11.30 1.90 8.10
N MET A 45 -10.49 2.14 7.08
CA MET A 45 -9.67 1.11 6.42
C MET A 45 -8.66 0.47 7.39
N VAL A 46 -8.04 1.27 8.25
CA VAL A 46 -7.17 0.74 9.32
C VAL A 46 -7.95 -0.20 10.21
N LYS A 47 -9.12 0.21 10.67
CA LYS A 47 -9.97 -0.60 11.55
C LYS A 47 -10.40 -1.90 10.89
N GLU A 48 -10.79 -1.85 9.62
CA GLU A 48 -11.32 -2.97 8.86
C GLU A 48 -10.23 -3.96 8.44
N PHE A 49 -9.10 -3.47 7.89
CA PHE A 49 -8.11 -4.32 7.23
C PHE A 49 -6.85 -4.57 8.06
N LEU A 50 -6.48 -3.66 8.94
CA LEU A 50 -5.26 -3.78 9.75
C LEU A 50 -5.56 -4.12 11.22
N GLY A 51 -6.79 -3.87 11.66
CA GLY A 51 -7.28 -4.15 13.01
C GLY A 51 -7.45 -2.89 13.86
N ALA A 52 -8.56 -2.80 14.57
CA ALA A 52 -8.99 -1.60 15.32
C ALA A 52 -8.02 -1.15 16.44
N LYS A 53 -7.15 -2.04 16.90
CA LYS A 53 -6.15 -1.77 17.96
C LYS A 53 -4.71 -1.86 17.46
N SER A 54 -4.52 -1.95 16.15
CA SER A 54 -3.19 -2.07 15.57
C SER A 54 -2.43 -0.76 15.68
N ARG A 55 -1.14 -0.87 15.96
CA ARG A 55 -0.21 0.25 15.82
C ARG A 55 0.13 0.43 14.35
N VAL A 56 -0.13 1.62 13.82
CA VAL A 56 0.08 1.96 12.41
C VAL A 56 0.97 3.20 12.34
N GLU A 57 2.02 3.13 11.52
CA GLU A 57 2.99 4.21 11.33
C GLU A 57 3.21 4.45 9.84
N PHE A 58 3.20 5.71 9.41
CA PHE A 58 3.63 6.05 8.05
C PHE A 58 5.16 5.99 7.98
N ASP A 59 5.67 5.18 7.05
CA ASP A 59 7.08 4.83 6.99
C ASP A 59 7.59 4.86 5.54
N PRO A 60 8.55 5.74 5.21
CA PRO A 60 9.09 5.85 3.86
C PRO A 60 9.89 4.60 3.40
N ARG A 61 10.25 3.69 4.31
CA ARG A 61 10.86 2.41 3.97
C ARG A 61 9.90 1.47 3.25
N VAL A 62 8.57 1.67 3.40
CA VAL A 62 7.56 1.00 2.58
C VAL A 62 7.35 1.82 1.32
N GLN A 63 7.87 1.33 0.21
CA GLN A 63 7.84 2.01 -1.08
C GLN A 63 6.70 1.47 -1.93
N VAL A 64 5.87 2.35 -2.45
CA VAL A 64 4.84 2.04 -3.44
C VAL A 64 5.15 2.84 -4.71
N LYS A 65 5.44 2.15 -5.81
CA LYS A 65 5.75 2.76 -7.10
C LYS A 65 4.66 2.43 -8.11
N GLY A 66 4.14 3.45 -8.76
CA GLY A 66 3.12 3.36 -9.80
C GLY A 66 3.21 4.53 -10.77
N PRO A 67 2.40 4.55 -11.82
CA PRO A 67 2.30 5.70 -12.71
C PRO A 67 1.64 6.88 -11.98
N THR A 68 1.96 8.11 -12.38
CA THR A 68 1.25 9.30 -11.89
C THR A 68 -0.19 9.35 -12.41
N MET A 69 -0.43 8.78 -13.60
CA MET A 69 -1.74 8.66 -14.23
C MET A 69 -1.91 7.26 -14.82
N ALA A 70 -3.06 6.64 -14.57
CA ALA A 70 -3.44 5.38 -15.17
C ALA A 70 -3.89 5.60 -16.63
N GLU A 71 -3.04 5.20 -17.58
CA GLU A 71 -3.40 5.22 -19.03
C GLU A 71 -4.57 4.26 -19.31
N ASN A 72 -4.57 3.11 -18.65
CA ASN A 72 -5.66 2.14 -18.66
C ASN A 72 -6.06 1.80 -17.22
N PRO A 73 -7.22 2.28 -16.75
CA PRO A 73 -7.66 2.04 -15.39
C PRO A 73 -7.94 0.57 -15.05
N MET A 74 -8.06 -0.31 -16.04
CA MET A 74 -8.22 -1.76 -15.83
C MET A 74 -6.87 -2.48 -15.60
N VAL A 75 -5.72 -1.84 -15.88
CA VAL A 75 -4.40 -2.49 -15.89
C VAL A 75 -3.33 -1.55 -15.33
N VAL A 76 -3.50 -1.08 -14.11
CA VAL A 76 -2.57 -0.15 -13.45
C VAL A 76 -1.41 -0.92 -12.82
N PRO A 77 -0.15 -0.73 -13.28
CA PRO A 77 1.00 -1.41 -12.71
C PRO A 77 1.44 -0.79 -11.38
N ILE A 78 1.65 -1.63 -10.38
CA ILE A 78 2.18 -1.22 -9.07
C ILE A 78 3.31 -2.15 -8.67
N THR A 79 4.33 -1.57 -8.04
CA THR A 79 5.38 -2.29 -7.33
C THR A 79 5.40 -1.83 -5.88
N VAL A 80 5.32 -2.78 -4.97
CA VAL A 80 5.49 -2.58 -3.53
C VAL A 80 6.79 -3.21 -3.10
N SER A 81 7.59 -2.51 -2.28
CA SER A 81 8.79 -3.07 -1.69
C SER A 81 9.11 -2.43 -0.34
N ALA A 82 9.69 -3.20 0.57
CA ALA A 82 10.15 -2.74 1.87
C ALA A 82 11.51 -3.37 2.22
N PRO A 83 12.57 -3.06 1.44
CA PRO A 83 13.87 -3.73 1.56
C PRO A 83 14.58 -3.45 2.88
N ASP A 84 14.32 -2.28 3.47
CA ASP A 84 14.99 -1.77 4.67
C ASP A 84 14.19 -2.06 5.96
N LEU A 85 13.10 -2.82 5.85
CA LEU A 85 12.35 -3.34 6.99
C LEU A 85 12.67 -4.82 7.21
N ALA A 86 13.09 -5.15 8.42
CA ALA A 86 13.31 -6.53 8.82
C ALA A 86 12.01 -7.22 9.27
N ASP A 87 12.00 -8.54 9.23
CA ASP A 87 10.95 -9.39 9.84
C ASP A 87 9.52 -9.11 9.39
N ILE A 88 9.34 -8.74 8.12
CA ILE A 88 8.01 -8.54 7.54
C ILE A 88 7.30 -9.89 7.46
N GLN A 89 6.10 -9.95 8.05
CA GLN A 89 5.24 -11.13 8.06
C GLN A 89 4.18 -11.07 6.96
N GLN A 90 3.72 -9.86 6.63
CA GLN A 90 2.62 -9.66 5.71
C GLN A 90 2.68 -8.27 5.08
N ILE A 91 2.27 -8.15 3.84
CA ILE A 91 1.99 -6.88 3.15
C ILE A 91 0.54 -6.90 2.67
N VAL A 92 -0.23 -5.88 3.03
CA VAL A 92 -1.60 -5.66 2.54
C VAL A 92 -1.60 -4.46 1.63
N VAL A 93 -2.20 -4.59 0.44
CA VAL A 93 -2.36 -3.46 -0.50
C VAL A 93 -3.81 -3.01 -0.52
N LEU A 94 -3.98 -1.70 -0.33
CA LEU A 94 -5.27 -1.02 -0.19
C LEU A 94 -5.37 0.15 -1.17
N VAL A 95 -6.59 0.45 -1.63
CA VAL A 95 -6.90 1.59 -2.50
C VAL A 95 -8.07 2.36 -1.92
N ASP A 96 -7.86 3.60 -1.55
CA ASP A 96 -8.79 4.38 -0.73
C ASP A 96 -10.16 4.52 -1.36
N ARG A 97 -10.24 4.78 -2.67
CA ARG A 97 -11.47 5.14 -3.36
C ARG A 97 -12.01 4.05 -4.30
N ASN A 98 -11.40 2.86 -4.31
CA ASN A 98 -12.00 1.74 -5.00
C ASN A 98 -13.25 1.23 -4.25
N PRO A 99 -14.29 0.77 -4.94
CA PRO A 99 -15.46 0.15 -4.30
C PRO A 99 -15.08 -1.11 -3.52
N ILE A 100 -14.10 -1.87 -4.00
CA ILE A 100 -13.45 -2.97 -3.28
C ILE A 100 -12.03 -2.48 -2.96
N ARG A 101 -11.80 -2.12 -1.69
CA ARG A 101 -10.58 -1.40 -1.27
C ARG A 101 -9.36 -2.28 -1.12
N LYS A 102 -9.53 -3.56 -0.72
CA LYS A 102 -8.42 -4.50 -0.57
C LYS A 102 -8.09 -5.17 -1.90
N VAL A 103 -6.82 -5.10 -2.30
CA VAL A 103 -6.33 -5.60 -3.58
C VAL A 103 -5.64 -6.95 -3.44
N LEU A 104 -4.73 -7.07 -2.46
CA LEU A 104 -4.01 -8.31 -2.17
C LEU A 104 -3.47 -8.33 -0.75
N GLU A 105 -3.13 -9.54 -0.29
CA GLU A 105 -2.29 -9.81 0.87
C GLU A 105 -1.14 -10.72 0.44
N PHE A 106 0.08 -10.33 0.77
CA PHE A 106 1.30 -11.02 0.42
C PHE A 106 2.08 -11.39 1.67
N GLU A 107 2.39 -12.66 1.84
CA GLU A 107 3.21 -13.20 2.91
C GLU A 107 4.54 -13.67 2.31
N PRO A 108 5.64 -12.90 2.43
CA PRO A 108 6.96 -13.36 2.07
C PRO A 108 7.45 -14.35 3.11
N LEU A 109 7.78 -15.58 2.70
CA LEU A 109 8.39 -16.60 3.55
C LEU A 109 9.90 -16.63 3.34
N ASP A 110 10.58 -17.61 3.96
CA ASP A 110 12.03 -17.69 3.92
C ASP A 110 12.58 -17.70 2.48
N GLY A 111 13.62 -16.89 2.26
CA GLY A 111 14.22 -16.71 0.94
C GLY A 111 13.52 -15.69 0.04
N THR A 112 12.27 -15.33 0.32
CA THR A 112 11.51 -14.32 -0.42
C THR A 112 11.76 -12.92 0.13
N ARG A 113 11.92 -11.94 -0.75
CA ARG A 113 12.01 -10.53 -0.37
C ARG A 113 10.60 -9.96 -0.16
N ALA A 114 10.49 -8.98 0.72
CA ALA A 114 9.26 -8.20 0.91
C ALA A 114 9.06 -7.24 -0.29
N ALA A 115 8.86 -7.81 -1.48
CA ALA A 115 8.67 -7.08 -2.73
C ALA A 115 7.76 -7.86 -3.68
N ILE A 116 6.76 -7.16 -4.24
CA ILE A 116 5.81 -7.70 -5.20
C ILE A 116 5.47 -6.66 -6.26
N SER A 117 5.40 -7.08 -7.53
CA SER A 117 4.82 -6.27 -8.60
C SER A 117 3.59 -6.96 -9.16
N PHE A 118 2.55 -6.19 -9.43
CA PHE A 118 1.27 -6.67 -9.93
C PHE A 118 0.56 -5.59 -10.75
N ARG A 119 -0.63 -5.91 -11.29
CA ARG A 119 -1.52 -4.95 -11.93
C ARG A 119 -2.89 -5.05 -11.31
N PHE A 120 -3.56 -3.90 -11.19
CA PHE A 120 -4.90 -3.84 -10.58
C PHE A 120 -5.81 -2.85 -11.33
N LYS A 121 -7.10 -2.92 -11.00
CA LYS A 121 -8.16 -2.07 -11.53
C LYS A 121 -8.38 -0.89 -10.61
N LEU A 122 -8.32 0.33 -11.16
CA LEU A 122 -8.50 1.58 -10.44
C LEU A 122 -9.77 2.28 -10.89
N GLU A 123 -10.76 2.40 -9.99
CA GLU A 123 -12.05 2.99 -10.34
C GLU A 123 -11.99 4.51 -10.46
N GLN A 124 -11.20 5.18 -9.66
CA GLN A 124 -11.03 6.64 -9.69
C GLN A 124 -9.67 7.04 -9.12
N ALA A 125 -9.26 8.29 -9.34
CA ALA A 125 -8.03 8.84 -8.77
C ALA A 125 -7.97 8.59 -7.26
N SER A 126 -6.87 7.98 -6.77
CA SER A 126 -6.81 7.46 -5.42
C SER A 126 -5.39 7.32 -4.89
N ALA A 127 -5.25 7.37 -3.57
CA ALA A 127 -4.09 6.80 -2.90
C ALA A 127 -4.10 5.26 -3.03
N VAL A 128 -2.96 4.70 -3.43
CA VAL A 128 -2.65 3.28 -3.40
C VAL A 128 -1.65 3.06 -2.27
N ARG A 129 -2.02 2.26 -1.29
CA ARG A 129 -1.24 2.06 -0.06
C ARG A 129 -0.75 0.64 0.05
N ALA A 130 0.43 0.49 0.66
CA ALA A 130 0.92 -0.79 1.15
C ALA A 130 1.16 -0.68 2.66
N ALA A 131 0.60 -1.61 3.42
CA ALA A 131 0.85 -1.78 4.83
C ALA A 131 1.67 -3.05 5.05
N ALA A 132 2.89 -2.91 5.54
CA ALA A 132 3.79 -4.02 5.87
C ALA A 132 3.78 -4.26 7.38
N ARG A 133 3.39 -5.47 7.79
CA ARG A 133 3.36 -5.88 9.20
C ARG A 133 4.67 -6.55 9.57
N THR A 134 5.33 -6.02 10.58
CA THR A 134 6.52 -6.63 11.17
C THR A 134 6.15 -7.60 12.30
N ARG A 135 7.11 -8.43 12.72
CA ARG A 135 6.90 -9.48 13.73
C ARG A 135 6.42 -8.94 15.08
N ASP A 136 6.78 -7.72 15.45
CA ASP A 136 6.31 -7.02 16.66
C ASP A 136 4.86 -6.53 16.56
N GLY A 137 4.19 -6.76 15.41
CA GLY A 137 2.79 -6.44 15.17
C GLY A 137 2.55 -5.00 14.70
N VAL A 138 3.59 -4.20 14.48
CA VAL A 138 3.46 -2.84 13.94
C VAL A 138 3.21 -2.90 12.44
N TRP A 139 2.28 -2.06 11.96
CA TRP A 139 2.04 -1.83 10.54
C TRP A 139 2.77 -0.58 10.07
N HIS A 140 3.70 -0.75 9.15
CA HIS A 140 4.41 0.33 8.47
C HIS A 140 3.74 0.61 7.14
N VAL A 141 3.33 1.85 6.88
CA VAL A 141 2.51 2.21 5.72
C VAL A 141 3.23 3.18 4.82
N GLY A 142 3.32 2.82 3.54
CA GLY A 142 3.71 3.70 2.45
C GLY A 142 2.60 3.81 1.42
N GLY A 143 2.74 4.74 0.48
CA GLY A 143 1.75 4.90 -0.56
C GLY A 143 2.21 5.77 -1.72
N THR A 144 1.38 5.79 -2.77
CA THR A 144 1.50 6.68 -3.92
C THR A 144 0.13 7.14 -4.36
N TRP A 145 0.04 8.31 -4.97
CA TRP A 145 -1.19 8.78 -5.61
C TRP A 145 -1.18 8.41 -7.08
N VAL A 146 -2.31 7.89 -7.59
CA VAL A 146 -2.49 7.57 -9.00
C VAL A 146 -3.75 8.27 -9.51
N GLU A 147 -3.59 9.12 -10.52
CA GLU A 147 -4.71 9.71 -11.25
C GLU A 147 -5.38 8.67 -12.15
N SER A 148 -6.71 8.75 -12.32
CA SER A 148 -7.47 7.85 -13.18
C SER A 148 -8.68 8.54 -13.76
N SER A 149 -9.00 8.22 -15.01
CA SER A 149 -10.24 8.63 -15.67
C SER A 149 -11.46 7.82 -15.23
N GLY A 150 -11.25 6.73 -14.48
CA GLY A 150 -12.29 5.91 -13.92
C GLY A 150 -12.67 4.67 -14.73
N GLY A 151 -13.57 3.84 -14.15
CA GLY A 151 -14.16 2.68 -14.82
C GLY A 151 -13.32 1.41 -14.77
N GLY A 152 -12.30 1.34 -13.93
CA GLY A 152 -11.46 0.13 -13.85
C GLY A 152 -12.17 -1.08 -13.28
N CYS A 153 -13.05 -0.89 -12.29
CA CYS A 153 -13.74 -1.98 -11.60
C CYS A 153 -15.14 -2.29 -12.16
N THR A 154 -15.75 -1.34 -12.88
CA THR A 154 -17.15 -1.39 -13.32
C THR A 154 -17.32 -1.73 -14.80
N VAL A 155 -16.22 -2.01 -15.51
CA VAL A 155 -16.20 -2.43 -16.91
C VAL A 155 -15.75 -3.88 -17.01
N ALA A 156 -16.42 -4.68 -17.88
CA ALA A 156 -16.04 -6.05 -18.12
C ALA A 156 -14.69 -6.15 -18.82
N GLY A 157 -13.85 -7.11 -18.38
CA GLY A 157 -12.57 -7.41 -19.00
C GLY A 157 -12.69 -7.88 -20.45
N VAL A 158 -11.63 -7.70 -21.25
CA VAL A 158 -11.61 -8.09 -22.66
C VAL A 158 -11.83 -9.58 -22.83
N THR A 159 -11.19 -10.41 -22.03
CA THR A 159 -11.34 -11.88 -22.10
C THR A 159 -12.76 -12.34 -21.79
N ARG A 160 -13.50 -11.60 -20.98
CA ARG A 160 -14.91 -11.88 -20.70
C ARG A 160 -15.79 -11.49 -21.88
N GLN A 161 -15.48 -10.39 -22.55
CA GLN A 161 -16.24 -9.92 -23.72
C GLN A 161 -16.09 -10.83 -24.93
N ASP A 162 -14.90 -11.34 -25.19
CA ASP A 162 -14.61 -12.23 -26.35
C ASP A 162 -14.79 -13.71 -26.04
N GLY A 163 -15.06 -14.08 -24.78
CA GLY A 163 -15.26 -15.45 -24.32
C GLY A 163 -13.98 -16.30 -24.25
N SER A 164 -12.82 -15.73 -24.50
CA SER A 164 -11.53 -16.47 -24.57
C SER A 164 -11.09 -17.05 -23.23
N TRP A 165 -11.56 -16.48 -22.12
CA TRP A 165 -11.23 -16.93 -20.77
C TRP A 165 -11.54 -18.39 -20.49
N SER A 166 -12.63 -18.93 -21.09
CA SER A 166 -13.09 -20.30 -20.81
C SER A 166 -12.17 -21.38 -21.38
N GLN A 167 -11.41 -21.04 -22.43
CA GLN A 167 -10.50 -21.98 -23.10
C GLN A 167 -9.16 -22.13 -22.37
N THR A 168 -8.75 -21.12 -21.63
CA THR A 168 -7.41 -21.03 -21.02
C THR A 168 -7.46 -20.83 -19.51
N LEU A 169 -8.65 -20.92 -18.91
CA LEU A 169 -8.85 -20.72 -17.47
C LEU A 169 -7.91 -21.60 -16.63
N GLY A 170 -7.21 -20.97 -15.71
CA GLY A 170 -6.30 -21.64 -14.77
C GLY A 170 -4.95 -22.03 -15.37
N GLN A 171 -4.68 -21.76 -16.64
CA GLN A 171 -3.32 -21.97 -17.17
C GLN A 171 -2.33 -21.04 -16.48
N VAL A 172 -1.22 -21.61 -16.00
CA VAL A 172 -0.15 -20.91 -15.30
C VAL A 172 1.13 -20.97 -16.14
N SER A 173 1.81 -19.86 -16.28
CA SER A 173 3.16 -19.80 -16.82
C SER A 173 4.06 -18.97 -15.91
N GLY A 174 5.31 -19.44 -15.71
CA GLY A 174 6.29 -18.79 -14.87
C GLY A 174 7.67 -18.74 -15.53
N ARG A 175 8.42 -17.69 -15.22
CA ARG A 175 9.82 -17.56 -15.67
C ARG A 175 10.66 -16.87 -14.61
N PHE A 176 11.84 -17.41 -14.36
CA PHE A 176 12.88 -16.77 -13.56
C PHE A 176 13.75 -15.84 -14.43
N PHE A 177 14.11 -14.71 -13.85
CA PHE A 177 15.04 -13.73 -14.37
C PHE A 177 16.15 -13.54 -13.33
N GLY A 178 17.38 -13.28 -13.80
CA GLY A 178 18.57 -13.17 -12.96
C GLY A 178 19.34 -14.49 -12.93
N ASP A 179 20.68 -14.42 -12.97
CA ASP A 179 21.55 -15.58 -12.96
C ASP A 179 21.79 -16.11 -11.56
N ALA A 180 21.76 -17.41 -11.46
CA ALA A 180 21.68 -18.15 -10.20
C ALA A 180 22.95 -18.10 -9.35
N VAL A 181 24.09 -17.73 -9.89
CA VAL A 181 25.39 -17.97 -9.26
C VAL A 181 26.08 -16.71 -8.74
N GLU A 182 25.84 -15.56 -9.35
CA GLU A 182 26.62 -14.34 -9.02
C GLU A 182 25.79 -13.08 -8.74
N ALA A 183 24.47 -13.07 -9.02
CA ALA A 183 23.62 -11.92 -8.75
C ALA A 183 22.93 -12.05 -7.39
N PRO A 184 22.89 -10.98 -6.56
CA PRO A 184 22.24 -11.00 -5.25
C PRO A 184 20.71 -11.01 -5.35
N GLY A 185 20.12 -11.97 -6.08
CA GLY A 185 18.68 -12.16 -6.16
C GLY A 185 18.18 -12.72 -7.49
N ALA A 186 17.03 -13.35 -7.44
CA ALA A 186 16.28 -13.83 -8.60
C ALA A 186 14.87 -13.26 -8.58
N ARG A 187 14.28 -13.03 -9.74
CA ARG A 187 12.89 -12.60 -9.90
C ARG A 187 12.09 -13.68 -10.61
N LEU A 188 11.03 -14.15 -9.97
CA LEU A 188 10.03 -15.00 -10.60
C LEU A 188 8.89 -14.12 -11.12
N ARG A 189 8.55 -14.26 -12.41
CA ARG A 189 7.35 -13.69 -12.99
C ARG A 189 6.38 -14.81 -13.30
N VAL A 190 5.16 -14.71 -12.75
CA VAL A 190 4.08 -15.67 -12.93
C VAL A 190 2.90 -14.99 -13.60
N ARG A 191 2.31 -15.65 -14.58
CA ARG A 191 1.03 -15.28 -15.21
C ARG A 191 0.02 -16.38 -15.00
N VAL A 192 -1.19 -16.01 -14.60
CA VAL A 192 -2.35 -16.91 -14.49
C VAL A 192 -3.42 -16.45 -15.46
N MET A 193 -4.04 -17.36 -16.19
CA MET A 193 -5.15 -17.06 -17.09
C MET A 193 -6.45 -17.07 -16.30
N HIS A 194 -7.02 -15.88 -16.05
CA HIS A 194 -8.23 -15.72 -15.26
C HIS A 194 -8.91 -14.38 -15.56
N PRO A 195 -10.25 -14.31 -15.71
CA PRO A 195 -10.97 -13.06 -16.03
C PRO A 195 -10.98 -12.03 -14.91
N MET A 196 -10.80 -12.45 -13.65
CA MET A 196 -10.78 -11.55 -12.49
C MET A 196 -11.99 -10.61 -12.44
N ASP A 197 -13.20 -11.17 -12.51
CA ASP A 197 -14.45 -10.38 -12.50
C ASP A 197 -14.71 -9.80 -11.10
N THR A 198 -15.06 -8.52 -11.05
CA THR A 198 -15.28 -7.80 -9.78
C THR A 198 -16.66 -8.06 -9.16
N GLY A 199 -17.62 -8.52 -9.94
CA GLY A 199 -19.02 -8.59 -9.53
C GLY A 199 -19.75 -7.24 -9.58
N LEU A 200 -19.09 -6.18 -10.03
CA LEU A 200 -19.67 -4.82 -10.13
C LEU A 200 -20.23 -4.53 -11.53
N VAL A 201 -19.97 -5.41 -12.48
CA VAL A 201 -20.52 -5.32 -13.84
C VAL A 201 -21.87 -6.05 -13.87
N GLY A 202 -22.91 -5.39 -14.39
CA GLY A 202 -24.25 -5.98 -14.45
C GLY A 202 -24.28 -7.34 -15.16
N GLY A 203 -24.85 -8.36 -14.53
CA GLY A 203 -24.96 -9.71 -15.07
C GLY A 203 -23.69 -10.56 -14.97
N ILE A 204 -22.59 -10.05 -14.46
CA ILE A 204 -21.34 -10.79 -14.28
C ILE A 204 -21.04 -10.92 -12.78
N PRO A 205 -21.20 -12.12 -12.17
CA PRO A 205 -20.88 -12.31 -10.77
C PRO A 205 -19.38 -12.21 -10.51
N ALA A 206 -18.99 -11.94 -9.26
CA ALA A 206 -17.59 -11.96 -8.83
C ALA A 206 -16.98 -13.35 -9.10
N PHE A 207 -15.90 -13.36 -9.85
CA PHE A 207 -15.14 -14.57 -10.16
C PHE A 207 -13.66 -14.20 -10.29
N TYR A 208 -12.86 -14.57 -9.30
CA TYR A 208 -11.46 -14.16 -9.20
C TYR A 208 -10.59 -15.23 -8.55
N LEU A 209 -9.31 -15.19 -8.85
CA LEU A 209 -8.29 -16.00 -8.18
C LEU A 209 -8.20 -15.56 -6.72
N ARG A 210 -8.42 -16.47 -5.77
CA ARG A 210 -8.42 -16.13 -4.35
C ARG A 210 -7.06 -16.31 -3.70
N ARG A 211 -6.33 -17.35 -4.09
CA ARG A 211 -5.09 -17.73 -3.43
C ARG A 211 -4.10 -18.34 -4.39
N MET A 212 -2.83 -18.01 -4.20
CA MET A 212 -1.69 -18.62 -4.85
C MET A 212 -0.60 -18.86 -3.81
N ALA A 213 0.13 -19.96 -3.93
CA ALA A 213 1.36 -20.22 -3.21
C ALA A 213 2.45 -20.57 -4.22
N VAL A 214 3.69 -20.26 -3.89
CA VAL A 214 4.86 -20.72 -4.65
C VAL A 214 5.65 -21.61 -3.71
N THR A 215 5.95 -22.82 -4.17
CA THR A 215 6.79 -23.80 -3.46
C THR A 215 8.06 -24.05 -4.25
N ASP A 216 9.13 -24.40 -3.58
CA ASP A 216 10.34 -24.90 -4.23
C ASP A 216 10.19 -26.37 -4.68
N GLY A 217 11.21 -26.92 -5.35
CA GLY A 217 11.22 -28.31 -5.79
C GLY A 217 11.20 -29.35 -4.66
N GLY A 218 11.41 -28.95 -3.42
CA GLY A 218 11.29 -29.77 -2.21
C GLY A 218 9.89 -29.69 -1.55
N GLY A 219 8.98 -28.86 -2.09
CA GLY A 219 7.65 -28.65 -1.53
C GLY A 219 7.59 -27.62 -0.40
N VAL A 220 8.66 -26.88 -0.15
CA VAL A 220 8.68 -25.80 0.86
C VAL A 220 8.01 -24.56 0.30
N GLU A 221 7.02 -24.02 1.01
CA GLU A 221 6.38 -22.76 0.62
C GLU A 221 7.35 -21.60 0.77
N LEU A 222 7.50 -20.82 -0.31
CA LEU A 222 8.35 -19.63 -0.40
C LEU A 222 7.56 -18.35 -0.21
N LEU A 223 6.29 -18.37 -0.58
CA LEU A 223 5.37 -17.24 -0.42
C LEU A 223 3.91 -17.68 -0.50
N ARG A 224 3.04 -16.85 0.07
CA ARG A 224 1.59 -16.93 -0.09
C ARG A 224 1.05 -15.59 -0.59
N LEU A 225 0.08 -15.66 -1.46
CA LEU A 225 -0.61 -14.50 -2.01
C LEU A 225 -2.11 -14.75 -1.97
N SER A 226 -2.84 -13.90 -1.26
CA SER A 226 -4.30 -13.79 -1.37
C SER A 226 -4.62 -12.60 -2.26
N THR A 227 -5.49 -12.78 -3.24
CA THR A 227 -5.90 -11.72 -4.16
C THR A 227 -7.40 -11.47 -4.04
N TYR A 228 -7.80 -10.26 -4.42
CA TYR A 228 -9.18 -9.81 -4.40
C TYR A 228 -9.57 -9.31 -5.79
N GLU A 229 -10.84 -9.01 -5.97
CA GLU A 229 -11.47 -8.67 -7.23
C GLU A 229 -10.81 -7.52 -8.01
N PRO A 230 -10.18 -6.51 -7.37
CA PRO A 230 -9.53 -5.44 -8.10
C PRO A 230 -8.25 -5.84 -8.86
N ILE A 231 -7.71 -7.05 -8.67
CA ILE A 231 -6.60 -7.51 -9.50
C ILE A 231 -7.04 -7.54 -10.97
N SER A 232 -6.15 -7.11 -11.90
CA SER A 232 -6.43 -7.08 -13.33
C SER A 232 -6.64 -8.48 -13.91
N GLU A 233 -7.38 -8.59 -15.01
CA GLU A 233 -7.53 -9.86 -15.75
C GLU A 233 -6.18 -10.42 -16.19
N ASN A 234 -6.10 -11.74 -16.33
CA ASN A 234 -4.88 -12.47 -16.67
C ASN A 234 -3.69 -11.98 -15.81
N PRO A 235 -3.83 -12.06 -14.46
CA PRO A 235 -2.89 -11.44 -13.55
C PRO A 235 -1.45 -11.87 -13.79
N VAL A 236 -0.56 -10.89 -13.70
CA VAL A 236 0.88 -11.09 -13.76
C VAL A 236 1.46 -10.57 -12.46
N PHE A 237 2.13 -11.47 -11.73
CA PHE A 237 2.85 -11.15 -10.51
C PHE A 237 4.36 -11.29 -10.73
N SER A 238 5.14 -10.46 -10.06
CA SER A 238 6.58 -10.65 -9.97
C SER A 238 7.01 -10.64 -8.51
N PHE A 239 7.79 -11.64 -8.13
CA PHE A 239 8.30 -11.84 -6.77
C PHE A 239 9.82 -11.83 -6.81
N ASP A 240 10.44 -11.19 -5.82
CA ASP A 240 11.88 -11.12 -5.68
C ASP A 240 12.35 -12.07 -4.57
N PHE A 241 13.42 -12.83 -4.84
CA PHE A 241 14.06 -13.76 -3.91
C PHE A 241 15.47 -13.29 -3.56
N LYS A 242 15.97 -13.68 -2.40
CA LYS A 242 17.36 -13.41 -1.97
C LYS A 242 18.38 -14.17 -2.82
N GLY A 243 17.97 -15.31 -3.39
CA GLY A 243 18.70 -16.13 -4.33
C GLY A 243 17.71 -16.97 -5.12
N ARG A 244 18.12 -17.63 -6.19
CA ARG A 244 17.22 -18.53 -6.94
C ARG A 244 16.92 -19.76 -6.10
N PRO A 245 15.63 -20.03 -5.79
CA PRO A 245 15.26 -21.24 -5.07
C PRO A 245 15.62 -22.51 -5.85
N PRO A 246 15.90 -23.64 -5.18
CA PRO A 246 16.29 -24.88 -5.84
C PRO A 246 15.09 -25.58 -6.51
N GLY A 247 15.36 -26.28 -7.61
CA GLY A 247 14.45 -27.22 -8.24
C GLY A 247 13.48 -26.63 -9.27
N PRO A 248 12.62 -27.48 -9.84
CA PRO A 248 11.50 -27.05 -10.67
C PRO A 248 10.41 -26.41 -9.82
N PHE A 249 9.64 -25.52 -10.41
CA PHE A 249 8.54 -24.76 -9.80
C PHE A 249 7.24 -25.05 -10.50
#